data_e32f5f740127241ac19b97bcd698396c
#
_entry.id   e32f5f740127241ac19b97bcd698396c
#
_cell.length_a   1.000
_cell.length_b   1.000
_cell.length_c   1.000
_cell.angle_alpha   90.00
_cell.angle_beta   90.00
_cell.angle_gamma   90.00
#
_symmetry.space_group_name_H-M   'P 1'
#
loop_
_entity.id
_entity.type
_entity.pdbx_description
1 polymer ?
#
loop_
_entity_poly.entity_id
_entity_poly.type
_entity_poly.pdbx_seq_one_letter_code
_entity_poly.pdbx_strand_id
1 'polypeptide(L)'
;VLRLTRGENNAARNQLVSWLKKEEEINTSRYSSHLYSQSVQSAIHVKEVKAKYDGNAQMVDGRLVLRDNFDRLFSEKPEVLIFGEDSGKIGDVNQGLEGMQEKHGEIRVADVGIREATILGQGIGMALRGLRPIAEIQYLDYLLYALQIMSDDLATIQYRTKGGQKAPVIVRTRGHRLEGIWHSGSPMGPIINALRGIHVLVPR
;
A
#
# COMPACT_ATOMS: atom_id res chain seq x y z
N VAL A 1 -33.30 17.50 16.98
CA VAL A 1 -34.73 17.22 16.76
C VAL A 1 -35.12 15.90 17.43
N LEU A 2 -34.58 14.72 17.06
CA LEU A 2 -35.01 13.43 17.59
C LEU A 2 -34.90 13.29 19.13
N ARG A 3 -33.92 13.96 19.76
CA ARG A 3 -33.82 14.01 21.22
C ARG A 3 -34.96 14.81 21.87
N LEU A 4 -35.33 15.93 21.24
CA LEU A 4 -36.38 16.81 21.75
C LEU A 4 -37.77 16.22 21.57
N THR A 5 -37.96 15.36 20.58
CA THR A 5 -39.24 14.69 20.27
C THR A 5 -39.28 13.26 20.78
N ARG A 6 -38.44 12.91 21.76
CA ARG A 6 -38.38 11.58 22.34
C ARG A 6 -39.68 11.27 23.07
N GLY A 7 -40.46 10.37 22.56
CA GLY A 7 -41.79 10.04 23.10
C GLY A 7 -42.95 10.49 22.21
N GLU A 8 -42.69 11.37 21.23
CA GLU A 8 -43.69 11.68 20.23
C GLU A 8 -43.77 10.57 19.18
N ASN A 9 -44.97 10.21 18.81
CA ASN A 9 -45.24 9.26 17.75
C ASN A 9 -46.04 9.95 16.65
N ASN A 10 -45.36 10.63 15.76
CA ASN A 10 -45.98 11.28 14.60
C ASN A 10 -45.29 10.88 13.29
N ALA A 11 -45.99 11.06 12.18
CA ALA A 11 -45.48 10.66 10.86
C ALA A 11 -44.17 11.32 10.48
N ALA A 12 -44.01 12.61 10.80
CA ALA A 12 -42.78 13.36 10.45
C ALA A 12 -41.54 12.82 11.22
N ARG A 13 -41.72 12.51 12.50
CA ARG A 13 -40.65 11.89 13.30
C ARG A 13 -40.28 10.51 12.76
N ASN A 14 -41.26 9.69 12.40
CA ASN A 14 -41.03 8.35 11.86
C ASN A 14 -40.32 8.40 10.51
N GLN A 15 -40.66 9.36 9.64
CA GLN A 15 -39.95 9.61 8.39
C GLN A 15 -38.50 10.01 8.63
N LEU A 16 -38.24 10.89 9.60
CA LEU A 16 -36.88 11.33 9.96
C LEU A 16 -36.03 10.17 10.51
N VAL A 17 -36.63 9.29 11.33
CA VAL A 17 -35.95 8.09 11.85
C VAL A 17 -35.60 7.13 10.71
N SER A 18 -36.55 6.88 9.81
CA SER A 18 -36.33 6.00 8.66
C SER A 18 -35.25 6.56 7.72
N TRP A 19 -35.30 7.85 7.45
CA TRP A 19 -34.27 8.53 6.66
C TRP A 19 -32.89 8.43 7.34
N LEU A 20 -32.79 8.69 8.64
CA LEU A 20 -31.53 8.61 9.38
C LEU A 20 -30.91 7.21 9.30
N LYS A 21 -31.71 6.16 9.50
CA LYS A 21 -31.25 4.77 9.38
C LYS A 21 -30.66 4.49 7.99
N LYS A 22 -31.37 4.94 6.95
CA LYS A 22 -30.88 4.78 5.57
C LYS A 22 -29.56 5.53 5.33
N GLU A 23 -29.45 6.75 5.86
CA GLU A 23 -28.21 7.53 5.75
C GLU A 23 -27.06 6.92 6.57
N GLU A 24 -27.35 6.33 7.72
CA GLU A 24 -26.35 5.59 8.51
C GLU A 24 -25.78 4.41 7.73
N GLU A 25 -26.62 3.62 7.05
CA GLU A 25 -26.17 2.51 6.19
C GLU A 25 -25.31 3.02 5.03
N ILE A 26 -25.76 4.07 4.34
CA ILE A 26 -25.01 4.69 3.23
C ILE A 26 -23.66 5.22 3.73
N ASN A 27 -23.63 5.90 4.86
CA ASN A 27 -22.42 6.48 5.43
C ASN A 27 -21.46 5.39 5.94
N THR A 28 -21.99 4.32 6.55
CA THR A 28 -21.17 3.18 6.96
C THR A 28 -20.50 2.53 5.75
N SER A 29 -21.25 2.28 4.69
CA SER A 29 -20.67 1.76 3.44
C SER A 29 -19.63 2.71 2.84
N ARG A 30 -19.94 4.01 2.80
CA ARG A 30 -19.08 5.03 2.18
C ARG A 30 -17.76 5.25 2.94
N TYR A 31 -17.81 5.29 4.25
CA TYR A 31 -16.66 5.67 5.09
C TYR A 31 -15.95 4.47 5.70
N SER A 32 -16.68 3.56 6.33
CA SER A 32 -16.07 2.45 7.06
C SER A 32 -15.50 1.38 6.14
N SER A 33 -16.09 1.16 4.97
CA SER A 33 -15.57 0.19 3.99
C SER A 33 -14.20 0.55 3.44
N HIS A 34 -13.82 1.83 3.47
CA HIS A 34 -12.53 2.30 3.00
C HIS A 34 -11.48 2.48 4.12
N LEU A 35 -11.90 2.49 5.37
CA LEU A 35 -10.99 2.71 6.50
C LEU A 35 -10.76 1.43 7.31
N TYR A 36 -11.81 0.70 7.63
CA TYR A 36 -11.75 -0.50 8.48
C TYR A 36 -12.01 -1.79 7.73
N SER A 37 -12.30 -1.67 6.47
CA SER A 37 -12.41 -2.75 5.50
C SER A 37 -13.07 -4.05 6.00
N GLN A 38 -14.35 -4.00 6.23
CA GLN A 38 -15.20 -5.19 6.39
C GLN A 38 -15.91 -5.58 5.08
N SER A 39 -15.61 -4.84 4.01
CA SER A 39 -16.16 -5.06 2.67
C SER A 39 -15.37 -6.12 1.91
N VAL A 40 -15.85 -6.47 0.72
CA VAL A 40 -15.14 -7.38 -0.21
C VAL A 40 -13.74 -6.91 -0.61
N GLN A 41 -13.40 -5.63 -0.34
CA GLN A 41 -12.07 -5.07 -0.57
C GLN A 41 -11.12 -5.29 0.62
N SER A 42 -11.59 -5.90 1.70
CA SER A 42 -10.78 -6.19 2.87
C SER A 42 -9.64 -7.16 2.56
N ALA A 43 -8.51 -6.95 3.19
CA ALA A 43 -7.37 -7.87 3.12
C ALA A 43 -7.72 -9.31 3.57
N ILE A 44 -8.68 -9.47 4.48
CA ILE A 44 -9.13 -10.79 4.93
C ILE A 44 -9.88 -11.58 3.85
N HIS A 45 -10.36 -10.91 2.80
CA HIS A 45 -11.05 -11.54 1.67
C HIS A 45 -10.13 -11.83 0.48
N VAL A 46 -8.85 -11.43 0.56
CA VAL A 46 -7.87 -11.79 -0.47
C VAL A 46 -7.67 -13.30 -0.47
N LYS A 47 -7.96 -13.92 -1.59
CA LYS A 47 -7.81 -15.38 -1.72
C LYS A 47 -6.34 -15.76 -1.68
N GLU A 48 -6.02 -16.75 -0.87
CA GLU A 48 -4.69 -17.35 -0.86
C GLU A 48 -4.41 -18.01 -2.21
N VAL A 49 -3.26 -17.69 -2.78
CA VAL A 49 -2.69 -18.40 -3.92
C VAL A 49 -1.53 -19.23 -3.40
N LYS A 50 -1.75 -20.52 -3.21
CA LYS A 50 -0.71 -21.42 -2.72
C LYS A 50 0.40 -21.57 -3.74
N ALA A 51 1.64 -21.56 -3.26
CA ALA A 51 2.79 -21.85 -4.08
C ALA A 51 2.70 -23.28 -4.62
N LYS A 52 3.02 -23.44 -5.89
CA LYS A 52 3.18 -24.75 -6.52
C LYS A 52 4.66 -24.98 -6.73
N TYR A 53 5.17 -26.04 -6.14
CA TYR A 53 6.56 -26.43 -6.28
C TYR A 53 6.66 -27.60 -7.25
N ASP A 54 7.57 -27.51 -8.19
CA ASP A 54 7.99 -28.65 -8.99
C ASP A 54 9.10 -29.39 -8.19
N GLY A 55 8.94 -30.70 -7.99
CA GLY A 55 9.93 -31.52 -7.29
C GLY A 55 11.31 -31.56 -7.97
N ASN A 56 11.38 -31.19 -9.24
CA ASN A 56 12.60 -31.09 -10.05
C ASN A 56 13.07 -29.63 -10.24
N ALA A 57 12.48 -28.67 -9.52
CA ALA A 57 12.85 -27.25 -9.65
C ALA A 57 14.32 -27.04 -9.32
N GLN A 58 15.01 -26.29 -10.15
CA GLN A 58 16.38 -25.90 -9.90
C GLN A 58 16.43 -24.90 -8.73
N MET A 59 17.32 -25.14 -7.79
CA MET A 59 17.61 -24.16 -6.74
C MET A 59 18.36 -22.97 -7.31
N VAL A 60 17.81 -21.78 -7.12
CA VAL A 60 18.38 -20.52 -7.57
C VAL A 60 18.38 -19.50 -6.45
N ASP A 61 19.19 -18.47 -6.58
CA ASP A 61 19.18 -17.34 -5.66
C ASP A 61 17.83 -16.61 -5.72
N GLY A 62 17.22 -16.33 -4.55
CA GLY A 62 15.93 -15.65 -4.47
C GLY A 62 15.91 -14.27 -5.15
N ARG A 63 17.05 -13.56 -5.23
CA ARG A 63 17.15 -12.31 -5.97
C ARG A 63 16.87 -12.46 -7.48
N LEU A 64 17.26 -13.60 -8.07
CA LEU A 64 17.01 -13.90 -9.48
C LEU A 64 15.52 -14.13 -9.74
N VAL A 65 14.84 -14.82 -8.81
CA VAL A 65 13.39 -15.00 -8.88
C VAL A 65 12.66 -13.64 -8.83
N LEU A 66 13.09 -12.74 -7.94
CA LEU A 66 12.54 -11.39 -7.85
C LEU A 66 12.79 -10.61 -9.15
N ARG A 67 14.02 -10.60 -9.64
CA ARG A 67 14.42 -9.91 -10.87
C ARG A 67 13.59 -10.37 -12.07
N ASP A 68 13.49 -11.66 -12.27
CA ASP A 68 12.76 -12.23 -13.41
C ASP A 68 11.25 -11.97 -13.31
N ASN A 69 10.72 -11.94 -12.08
CA ASN A 69 9.32 -11.54 -11.86
C ASN A 69 9.09 -10.05 -12.13
N PHE A 70 10.00 -9.16 -11.74
CA PHE A 70 9.92 -7.73 -12.07
C PHE A 70 10.06 -7.50 -13.57
N ASP A 71 10.95 -8.20 -14.24
CA ASP A 71 11.11 -8.13 -15.70
C ASP A 71 9.81 -8.45 -16.42
N ARG A 72 9.16 -9.55 -16.03
CA ARG A 72 7.85 -9.92 -16.57
C ARG A 72 6.79 -8.87 -16.25
N LEU A 73 6.73 -8.39 -15.01
CA LEU A 73 5.77 -7.39 -14.57
C LEU A 73 5.87 -6.09 -15.36
N PHE A 74 7.08 -5.57 -15.57
CA PHE A 74 7.29 -4.36 -16.36
C PHE A 74 7.00 -4.57 -17.85
N SER A 75 7.20 -5.77 -18.38
CA SER A 75 6.87 -6.11 -19.77
C SER A 75 5.37 -6.21 -20.00
N GLU A 76 4.62 -6.77 -19.04
CA GLU A 76 3.18 -7.01 -19.16
C GLU A 76 2.32 -5.81 -18.73
N LYS A 77 2.83 -4.95 -17.83
CA LYS A 77 2.07 -3.87 -17.14
C LYS A 77 2.73 -2.52 -17.37
N PRO A 78 2.34 -1.79 -18.43
CA PRO A 78 2.95 -0.50 -18.75
C PRO A 78 2.73 0.57 -17.67
N GLU A 79 1.68 0.46 -16.87
CA GLU A 79 1.38 1.38 -15.76
C GLU A 79 2.24 1.16 -14.51
N VAL A 80 2.96 0.04 -14.41
CA VAL A 80 3.81 -0.27 -13.25
C VAL A 80 5.19 0.32 -13.44
N LEU A 81 5.68 0.98 -12.41
CA LEU A 81 7.05 1.51 -12.32
C LEU A 81 7.57 1.36 -10.89
N ILE A 82 8.88 1.38 -10.74
CA ILE A 82 9.54 1.33 -9.44
C ILE A 82 10.58 2.44 -9.34
N PHE A 83 10.67 3.04 -8.18
CA PHE A 83 11.66 4.07 -7.90
C PHE A 83 11.98 4.11 -6.41
N GLY A 84 13.19 4.46 -6.09
CA GLY A 84 13.70 4.56 -4.73
C GLY A 84 15.20 4.83 -4.74
N GLU A 85 15.78 4.86 -3.55
CA GLU A 85 17.23 4.93 -3.40
C GLU A 85 17.85 3.64 -3.93
N ASP A 86 18.83 3.77 -4.82
CA ASP A 86 19.58 2.66 -5.43
C ASP A 86 18.73 1.63 -6.19
N SER A 87 17.49 1.97 -6.51
CA SER A 87 16.59 1.02 -7.21
C SER A 87 16.92 0.88 -8.69
N GLY A 88 17.48 1.91 -9.29
CA GLY A 88 17.77 2.00 -10.74
C GLY A 88 19.07 1.36 -11.14
N LYS A 89 20.16 2.14 -11.15
CA LYS A 89 21.43 1.76 -11.75
C LYS A 89 22.06 0.51 -11.16
N ILE A 90 22.08 0.37 -9.84
CA ILE A 90 22.64 -0.83 -9.19
C ILE A 90 21.62 -1.94 -8.99
N GLY A 91 20.35 -1.68 -9.22
CA GLY A 91 19.29 -2.68 -9.17
C GLY A 91 18.88 -3.10 -7.76
N ASP A 92 18.81 -2.16 -6.85
CA ASP A 92 18.60 -2.26 -5.41
C ASP A 92 19.80 -2.87 -4.64
N VAL A 93 19.83 -2.69 -3.32
CA VAL A 93 20.91 -3.15 -2.44
C VAL A 93 21.14 -4.67 -2.50
N ASN A 94 20.07 -5.43 -2.78
CA ASN A 94 20.13 -6.89 -2.93
C ASN A 94 20.10 -7.34 -4.39
N GLN A 95 20.19 -6.40 -5.32
CA GLN A 95 20.20 -6.66 -6.77
C GLN A 95 18.98 -7.44 -7.31
N GLY A 96 17.83 -7.28 -6.65
CA GLY A 96 16.57 -7.83 -7.16
C GLY A 96 16.00 -7.10 -8.36
N LEU A 97 16.60 -5.97 -8.75
CA LEU A 97 16.28 -5.15 -9.93
C LEU A 97 17.46 -4.98 -10.88
N GLU A 98 18.52 -5.79 -10.71
CA GLU A 98 19.73 -5.72 -11.54
C GLU A 98 19.42 -5.77 -13.03
N GLY A 99 19.91 -4.78 -13.79
CA GLY A 99 19.70 -4.66 -15.23
C GLY A 99 18.31 -4.18 -15.67
N MET A 100 17.39 -3.97 -14.72
CA MET A 100 16.01 -3.57 -15.07
C MET A 100 15.93 -2.14 -15.59
N GLN A 101 16.74 -1.22 -15.07
CA GLN A 101 16.78 0.15 -15.58
C GLN A 101 17.31 0.19 -17.04
N GLU A 102 18.36 -0.57 -17.36
CA GLU A 102 18.89 -0.65 -18.71
C GLU A 102 17.86 -1.22 -19.69
N LYS A 103 17.12 -2.23 -19.26
CA LYS A 103 16.14 -2.92 -20.11
C LYS A 103 14.83 -2.14 -20.29
N HIS A 104 14.31 -1.53 -19.22
CA HIS A 104 12.97 -0.91 -19.20
C HIS A 104 13.01 0.62 -19.20
N GLY A 105 14.18 1.23 -19.06
CA GLY A 105 14.41 2.67 -19.06
C GLY A 105 14.29 3.33 -17.68
N GLU A 106 14.95 4.48 -17.54
CA GLU A 106 15.03 5.24 -16.28
C GLU A 106 13.67 5.75 -15.77
N ILE A 107 12.70 5.96 -16.66
CA ILE A 107 11.34 6.37 -16.26
C ILE A 107 10.61 5.24 -15.53
N ARG A 108 10.91 4.00 -15.89
CA ARG A 108 10.24 2.81 -15.34
C ARG A 108 10.93 2.25 -14.11
N VAL A 109 12.26 2.38 -14.05
CA VAL A 109 13.09 1.89 -12.94
C VAL A 109 14.08 2.98 -12.60
N ALA A 110 13.76 3.76 -11.58
CA ALA A 110 14.44 5.02 -11.33
C ALA A 110 15.16 5.06 -9.97
N ASP A 111 16.33 5.71 -9.99
CA ASP A 111 16.95 6.20 -8.77
C ASP A 111 16.37 7.56 -8.38
N VAL A 112 16.22 7.79 -7.09
CA VAL A 112 15.79 9.08 -6.54
C VAL A 112 16.61 9.45 -5.33
N GLY A 113 16.52 10.72 -4.90
CA GLY A 113 17.22 11.21 -3.72
C GLY A 113 16.77 10.54 -2.42
N ILE A 114 17.65 10.54 -1.44
CA ILE A 114 17.46 9.93 -0.12
C ILE A 114 16.49 10.79 0.71
N ARG A 115 15.20 10.52 0.57
CA ARG A 115 14.15 11.13 1.40
C ARG A 115 12.86 10.33 1.28
N GLU A 116 12.59 9.48 2.24
CA GLU A 116 11.50 8.51 2.24
C GLU A 116 10.11 9.18 2.16
N ALA A 117 9.95 10.29 2.87
CA ALA A 117 8.71 11.08 2.77
C ALA A 117 8.46 11.60 1.35
N THR A 118 9.50 12.01 0.62
CA THR A 118 9.40 12.46 -0.77
C THR A 118 9.12 11.29 -1.71
N ILE A 119 9.81 10.17 -1.52
CA ILE A 119 9.59 8.93 -2.29
C ILE A 119 8.13 8.51 -2.19
N LEU A 120 7.59 8.47 -0.99
CA LEU A 120 6.18 8.11 -0.80
C LEU A 120 5.21 9.13 -1.38
N GLY A 121 5.46 10.43 -1.14
CA GLY A 121 4.63 11.51 -1.70
C GLY A 121 4.60 11.49 -3.23
N GLN A 122 5.73 11.22 -3.88
CA GLN A 122 5.82 11.02 -5.32
C GLN A 122 4.98 9.80 -5.77
N GLY A 123 5.06 8.69 -5.03
CA GLY A 123 4.23 7.51 -5.29
C GLY A 123 2.73 7.81 -5.21
N ILE A 124 2.30 8.54 -4.19
CA ILE A 124 0.91 8.97 -4.05
C ILE A 124 0.47 9.81 -5.26
N GLY A 125 1.29 10.79 -5.65
CA GLY A 125 1.01 11.65 -6.80
C GLY A 125 0.88 10.86 -8.11
N MET A 126 1.78 9.94 -8.38
CA MET A 126 1.75 9.07 -9.56
C MET A 126 0.51 8.15 -9.56
N ALA A 127 0.17 7.58 -8.41
CA ALA A 127 -0.99 6.71 -8.27
C ALA A 127 -2.31 7.46 -8.49
N LEU A 128 -2.42 8.69 -8.02
CA LEU A 128 -3.56 9.57 -8.29
C LEU A 128 -3.72 9.90 -9.79
N ARG A 129 -2.65 9.80 -10.55
CA ARG A 129 -2.66 9.99 -12.01
C ARG A 129 -2.87 8.69 -12.79
N GLY A 130 -3.16 7.59 -12.12
CA GLY A 130 -3.53 6.31 -12.74
C GLY A 130 -2.39 5.31 -12.91
N LEU A 131 -1.17 5.65 -12.49
CA LEU A 131 -0.05 4.72 -12.49
C LEU A 131 -0.14 3.71 -11.33
N ARG A 132 0.71 2.71 -11.36
CA ARG A 132 0.87 1.69 -10.30
C ARG A 132 2.31 1.73 -9.79
N PRO A 133 2.65 2.77 -9.03
CA PRO A 133 4.01 2.95 -8.56
C PRO A 133 4.35 1.99 -7.42
N ILE A 134 5.58 1.49 -7.47
CA ILE A 134 6.24 0.80 -6.37
C ILE A 134 7.26 1.80 -5.79
N ALA A 135 6.92 2.35 -4.63
CA ALA A 135 7.80 3.25 -3.89
C ALA A 135 8.72 2.39 -3.01
N GLU A 136 9.99 2.31 -3.39
CA GLU A 136 10.99 1.52 -2.69
C GLU A 136 11.60 2.32 -1.54
N ILE A 137 11.48 1.80 -0.34
CA ILE A 137 12.21 2.27 0.85
C ILE A 137 13.29 1.25 1.14
N GLN A 138 14.53 1.70 1.20
CA GLN A 138 15.70 0.83 1.17
C GLN A 138 15.72 -0.20 2.32
N TYR A 139 15.36 0.22 3.55
CA TYR A 139 15.27 -0.65 4.72
C TYR A 139 14.03 -0.36 5.56
N LEU A 140 13.53 -1.37 6.28
CA LEU A 140 12.31 -1.28 7.08
C LEU A 140 12.35 -0.19 8.16
N ASP A 141 13.47 0.01 8.80
CA ASP A 141 13.65 1.04 9.83
C ASP A 141 13.60 2.46 9.25
N TYR A 142 14.00 2.66 8.00
CA TYR A 142 13.83 3.94 7.30
C TYR A 142 12.38 4.26 6.94
N LEU A 143 11.50 3.26 6.91
CA LEU A 143 10.07 3.46 6.70
C LEU A 143 9.47 4.43 7.73
N LEU A 144 10.06 4.53 8.92
CA LEU A 144 9.63 5.48 9.95
C LEU A 144 9.66 6.94 9.47
N TYR A 145 10.56 7.30 8.56
CA TYR A 145 10.63 8.64 7.97
C TYR A 145 9.47 8.93 7.00
N ALA A 146 8.80 7.91 6.50
CA ALA A 146 7.62 8.01 5.65
C ALA A 146 6.32 7.69 6.40
N LEU A 147 6.38 7.21 7.65
CA LEU A 147 5.22 6.67 8.36
C LEU A 147 4.10 7.70 8.53
N GLN A 148 4.43 8.98 8.79
CA GLN A 148 3.44 10.04 8.87
C GLN A 148 2.67 10.19 7.55
N ILE A 149 3.36 10.26 6.42
CA ILE A 149 2.74 10.37 5.10
C ILE A 149 1.90 9.13 4.78
N MET A 150 2.34 7.95 5.22
CA MET A 150 1.56 6.72 5.07
C MET A 150 0.28 6.75 5.89
N SER A 151 0.35 7.15 7.16
CA SER A 151 -0.79 7.12 8.08
C SER A 151 -1.80 8.24 7.81
N ASP A 152 -1.30 9.45 7.53
CA ASP A 152 -2.16 10.62 7.40
C ASP A 152 -2.65 10.82 5.97
N ASP A 153 -1.75 10.71 4.98
CA ASP A 153 -2.10 11.00 3.60
C ASP A 153 -2.57 9.76 2.84
N LEU A 154 -1.74 8.71 2.78
CA LEU A 154 -2.05 7.54 1.97
C LEU A 154 -3.22 6.72 2.56
N ALA A 155 -3.16 6.39 3.84
CA ALA A 155 -4.16 5.54 4.49
C ALA A 155 -5.54 6.19 4.54
N THR A 156 -5.62 7.52 4.60
CA THR A 156 -6.89 8.23 4.79
C THR A 156 -7.48 8.83 3.50
N ILE A 157 -6.76 8.77 2.38
CA ILE A 157 -7.18 9.46 1.15
C ILE A 157 -8.58 9.06 0.67
N GLN A 158 -8.92 7.78 0.71
CA GLN A 158 -10.25 7.31 0.32
C GLN A 158 -11.31 7.80 1.30
N TYR A 159 -11.03 7.75 2.59
CA TYR A 159 -11.93 8.24 3.63
C TYR A 159 -12.16 9.75 3.49
N ARG A 160 -11.10 10.56 3.42
CA ARG A 160 -11.19 12.03 3.32
C ARG A 160 -11.90 12.50 2.07
N THR A 161 -11.81 11.76 0.98
CA THR A 161 -12.43 12.10 -0.31
C THR A 161 -13.75 11.38 -0.57
N LYS A 162 -14.32 10.74 0.45
CA LYS A 162 -15.58 9.97 0.31
C LYS A 162 -15.51 8.91 -0.79
N GLY A 163 -14.36 8.25 -0.94
CA GLY A 163 -14.09 7.29 -2.00
C GLY A 163 -13.83 7.90 -3.37
N GLY A 164 -13.76 9.23 -3.48
CA GLY A 164 -13.54 9.93 -4.76
C GLY A 164 -12.11 9.82 -5.29
N GLN A 165 -11.14 9.57 -4.42
CA GLN A 165 -9.75 9.38 -4.82
C GLN A 165 -9.20 8.05 -4.29
N LYS A 166 -8.35 7.42 -5.10
CA LYS A 166 -7.63 6.19 -4.76
C LYS A 166 -6.17 6.35 -5.19
N ALA A 167 -5.27 5.97 -4.30
CA ALA A 167 -3.84 5.99 -4.57
C ALA A 167 -3.26 4.57 -4.38
N PRO A 168 -3.36 3.69 -5.39
CA PRO A 168 -2.87 2.33 -5.31
C PRO A 168 -1.33 2.28 -5.43
N VAL A 169 -0.67 2.70 -4.36
CA VAL A 169 0.79 2.64 -4.21
C VAL A 169 1.17 1.32 -3.56
N ILE A 170 2.22 0.69 -4.05
CA ILE A 170 2.92 -0.37 -3.35
C ILE A 170 4.13 0.27 -2.67
N VAL A 171 4.18 0.24 -1.35
CA VAL A 171 5.38 0.61 -0.60
C VAL A 171 6.14 -0.68 -0.31
N ARG A 172 7.28 -0.81 -0.94
CA ARG A 172 8.15 -1.98 -0.77
C ARG A 172 9.33 -1.61 0.10
N THR A 173 9.63 -2.44 1.06
CA THR A 173 10.85 -2.32 1.85
C THR A 173 11.42 -3.70 2.14
N ARG A 174 12.70 -3.76 2.43
CA ARG A 174 13.32 -5.02 2.82
C ARG A 174 13.02 -5.32 4.26
N GLY A 175 12.83 -6.59 4.50
CA GLY A 175 12.74 -7.15 5.84
C GLY A 175 14.00 -6.82 6.63
N HIS A 176 13.83 -6.90 7.90
CA HIS A 176 14.83 -6.66 8.89
C HIS A 176 16.02 -7.61 8.73
N ARG A 177 17.21 -7.08 8.83
CA ARG A 177 18.45 -7.85 8.89
C ARG A 177 19.23 -7.51 10.15
N LEU A 178 19.91 -8.49 10.70
CA LEU A 178 20.88 -8.30 11.78
C LEU A 178 22.22 -7.78 11.19
N GLU A 179 22.21 -6.56 10.73
CA GLU A 179 23.40 -5.90 10.17
C GLU A 179 23.89 -4.80 11.11
N GLY A 180 24.49 -5.21 12.20
CA GLY A 180 24.99 -4.28 13.22
C GLY A 180 23.84 -3.54 13.94
N ILE A 181 24.16 -2.38 14.49
CA ILE A 181 23.21 -1.57 15.28
C ILE A 181 22.21 -0.80 14.44
N TRP A 182 22.47 -0.61 13.13
CA TRP A 182 21.70 0.29 12.28
C TRP A 182 20.41 -0.34 11.74
N HIS A 183 20.38 -1.65 11.61
CA HIS A 183 19.26 -2.40 11.03
C HIS A 183 18.83 -3.57 11.90
N SER A 184 18.97 -3.44 13.21
CA SER A 184 18.74 -4.54 14.16
C SER A 184 17.36 -4.52 14.84
N GLY A 185 16.56 -3.48 14.60
CA GLY A 185 15.21 -3.36 15.14
C GLY A 185 14.12 -3.86 14.19
N SER A 186 12.94 -4.14 14.71
CA SER A 186 11.75 -4.39 13.89
C SER A 186 10.61 -3.47 14.32
N PRO A 187 10.39 -2.33 13.62
CA PRO A 187 9.35 -1.38 13.96
C PRO A 187 7.95 -1.83 13.52
N MET A 188 7.72 -3.11 13.23
CA MET A 188 6.44 -3.61 12.70
C MET A 188 5.24 -3.33 13.62
N GLY A 189 5.41 -3.37 14.95
CA GLY A 189 4.34 -3.06 15.89
C GLY A 189 3.78 -1.64 15.71
N PRO A 190 4.58 -0.58 15.78
CA PRO A 190 4.17 0.78 15.46
C PRO A 190 3.61 0.93 14.04
N ILE A 191 4.23 0.31 13.04
CA ILE A 191 3.79 0.39 11.64
C ILE A 191 2.37 -0.16 11.48
N ILE A 192 2.12 -1.37 11.93
CA ILE A 192 0.79 -2.01 11.81
C ILE A 192 -0.28 -1.19 12.52
N ASN A 193 0.02 -0.66 13.71
CA ASN A 193 -0.93 0.13 14.47
C ASN A 193 -1.23 1.50 13.84
N ALA A 194 -0.25 2.09 13.14
CA ALA A 194 -0.42 3.39 12.49
C ALA A 194 -1.13 3.30 11.13
N LEU A 195 -1.00 2.18 10.42
CA LEU A 195 -1.44 2.04 9.03
C LEU A 195 -2.83 1.41 8.92
N ARG A 196 -3.86 2.18 9.20
CA ARG A 196 -5.24 1.76 8.98
C ARG A 196 -5.64 1.96 7.51
N GLY A 197 -6.31 0.97 6.93
CA GLY A 197 -6.73 1.04 5.52
C GLY A 197 -5.61 0.75 4.51
N ILE A 198 -4.45 0.31 4.96
CA ILE A 198 -3.35 -0.18 4.13
C ILE A 198 -3.15 -1.67 4.42
N HIS A 199 -3.01 -2.46 3.35
CA HIS A 199 -2.68 -3.88 3.48
C HIS A 199 -1.19 -4.03 3.77
N VAL A 200 -0.85 -4.63 4.89
CA VAL A 200 0.54 -4.93 5.26
C VAL A 200 0.82 -6.40 5.00
N LEU A 201 1.74 -6.67 4.09
CA LEU A 201 2.15 -8.02 3.71
C LEU A 201 3.59 -8.26 4.15
N VAL A 202 3.82 -9.40 4.78
CA VAL A 202 5.16 -9.85 5.20
C VAL A 202 5.40 -11.21 4.56
N PRO A 203 5.88 -11.25 3.30
CA PRO A 203 6.16 -12.52 2.62
C PRO A 203 7.33 -13.23 3.29
N ARG A 204 7.25 -14.56 3.32
CA ARG A 204 8.29 -15.47 3.85
C ARG A 204 8.80 -16.38 2.75
#